data_a4b8bc63f08719b1db84282b01eeb786
#
_entry.id   a4b8bc63f08719b1db84282b01eeb786
#
_cell.length_a   1.000
_cell.length_b   1.000
_cell.length_c   1.000
_cell.angle_alpha   90.00
_cell.angle_beta   90.00
_cell.angle_gamma   90.00
#
_symmetry.space_group_name_H-M   'P 1'
#
loop_
_entity.id
_entity.type
_entity.pdbx_description
1 polymer ?
#
loop_
_entity_poly.entity_id
_entity_poly.type
_entity_poly.pdbx_seq_one_letter_code
_entity_poly.pdbx_strand_id
1 'polypeptide(L)'
;DLPREDKEGKQGFSSLQTLAEECDILTFHVPLYKEGRYKTCHLADDAFFQSLKRKPVIINTSRGEIIETGALLNALDTGLVSDAIIDVWENEPAINLTLLDKVFLGTPHIAGYSADGKANATRMSLDTLCRYFNIQADYQIIPPAPSQPRITADTLSAAYLQMYDPRQDSNALKTHPELFEKLRGDYPLRREKEAYTIVNHPE
;
A
#
# COMPACT_ATOMS: atom_id res chain seq x y z
N ASP A 1 -2.43 14.49 -6.92
CA ASP A 1 -1.90 13.79 -8.12
C ASP A 1 -1.78 14.79 -9.27
N LEU A 2 -0.65 15.50 -9.32
CA LEU A 2 -0.42 16.57 -10.32
C LEU A 2 -0.55 16.09 -11.78
N PRO A 3 -0.01 14.93 -12.19
CA PRO A 3 -0.20 14.44 -13.55
C PRO A 3 -1.67 14.22 -13.94
N ARG A 4 -2.49 13.76 -12.99
CA ARG A 4 -3.93 13.60 -13.22
C ARG A 4 -4.65 14.93 -13.22
N GLU A 5 -4.33 15.83 -12.29
CA GLU A 5 -4.88 17.17 -12.23
C GLU A 5 -4.64 17.94 -13.53
N ASP A 6 -3.42 17.85 -14.08
CA ASP A 6 -3.07 18.49 -15.37
C ASP A 6 -3.89 17.92 -16.55
N LYS A 7 -4.23 16.62 -16.51
CA LYS A 7 -4.98 15.94 -17.56
C LYS A 7 -6.49 16.07 -17.39
N GLU A 8 -7.00 16.00 -16.16
CA GLU A 8 -8.42 15.89 -15.84
C GLU A 8 -9.03 17.23 -15.38
N GLY A 9 -8.19 18.24 -15.13
CA GLY A 9 -8.59 19.52 -14.55
C GLY A 9 -8.58 19.51 -13.03
N LYS A 10 -8.73 20.69 -12.42
CA LYS A 10 -8.60 20.87 -10.96
C LYS A 10 -9.75 20.32 -10.12
N GLN A 11 -10.89 20.04 -10.75
CA GLN A 11 -12.06 19.57 -10.00
C GLN A 11 -11.81 18.21 -9.36
N GLY A 12 -12.03 18.08 -8.06
CA GLY A 12 -11.81 16.85 -7.30
C GLY A 12 -10.37 16.65 -6.82
N PHE A 13 -9.48 17.62 -7.05
CA PHE A 13 -8.12 17.62 -6.53
C PHE A 13 -7.95 18.68 -5.42
N SER A 14 -7.19 18.32 -4.39
CA SER A 14 -6.79 19.24 -3.32
C SER A 14 -5.28 19.40 -3.32
N SER A 15 -4.80 20.54 -2.82
CA SER A 15 -3.36 20.75 -2.65
C SER A 15 -2.78 19.83 -1.57
N LEU A 16 -1.49 19.54 -1.63
CA LEU A 16 -0.79 18.79 -0.58
C LEU A 16 -0.91 19.51 0.77
N GLN A 17 -0.87 20.85 0.76
CA GLN A 17 -1.06 21.68 1.95
C GLN A 17 -2.46 21.45 2.57
N THR A 18 -3.52 21.48 1.78
CA THR A 18 -4.88 21.19 2.27
C THR A 18 -4.99 19.80 2.89
N LEU A 19 -4.37 18.80 2.25
CA LEU A 19 -4.36 17.43 2.80
C LEU A 19 -3.59 17.37 4.14
N ALA A 20 -2.48 18.07 4.25
CA ALA A 20 -1.70 18.15 5.49
C ALA A 20 -2.46 18.83 6.64
N GLU A 21 -3.33 19.79 6.32
CA GLU A 21 -4.09 20.54 7.32
C GLU A 21 -5.36 19.82 7.79
N GLU A 22 -6.01 19.05 6.90
CA GLU A 22 -7.39 18.59 7.13
C GLU A 22 -7.54 17.07 7.35
N CYS A 23 -6.57 16.25 6.91
CA CYS A 23 -6.73 14.81 6.91
C CYS A 23 -6.29 14.16 8.24
N ASP A 24 -7.05 13.17 8.69
CA ASP A 24 -6.72 12.29 9.82
C ASP A 24 -5.98 11.01 9.38
N ILE A 25 -6.07 10.67 8.08
CA ILE A 25 -5.36 9.57 7.45
C ILE A 25 -4.80 10.07 6.11
N LEU A 26 -3.51 9.85 5.88
CA LEU A 26 -2.84 10.18 4.63
C LEU A 26 -2.25 8.92 4.02
N THR A 27 -2.67 8.57 2.81
CA THR A 27 -2.20 7.39 2.11
C THR A 27 -1.55 7.77 0.78
N PHE A 28 -0.38 7.19 0.51
CA PHE A 28 0.43 7.48 -0.67
C PHE A 28 0.27 6.37 -1.71
N HIS A 29 -0.14 6.76 -2.94
CA HIS A 29 -0.35 5.86 -4.09
C HIS A 29 0.23 6.44 -5.38
N VAL A 30 1.25 7.27 -5.26
CA VAL A 30 1.90 7.94 -6.41
C VAL A 30 3.05 7.09 -6.96
N PRO A 31 3.35 7.15 -8.27
CA PRO A 31 4.57 6.58 -8.81
C PRO A 31 5.80 7.34 -8.31
N LEU A 32 6.96 6.68 -8.26
CA LEU A 32 8.22 7.31 -7.90
C LEU A 32 8.80 8.05 -9.10
N TYR A 33 8.87 9.36 -8.98
CA TYR A 33 9.63 10.23 -9.88
C TYR A 33 10.74 10.92 -9.07
N LYS A 34 11.99 10.68 -9.46
CA LYS A 34 13.15 11.24 -8.75
C LYS A 34 13.39 12.70 -9.10
N GLU A 35 12.96 13.14 -10.27
CA GLU A 35 13.24 14.45 -10.83
C GLU A 35 12.04 15.03 -11.60
N GLY A 36 12.15 16.27 -12.02
CA GLY A 36 11.18 16.96 -12.88
C GLY A 36 9.98 17.52 -12.14
N ARG A 37 9.02 18.05 -12.93
CA ARG A 37 7.81 18.75 -12.41
C ARG A 37 6.97 17.88 -11.47
N TYR A 38 6.93 16.58 -11.71
CA TYR A 38 6.10 15.63 -10.96
C TYR A 38 6.92 14.83 -9.95
N LYS A 39 8.08 15.35 -9.52
CA LYS A 39 8.92 14.70 -8.51
C LYS A 39 8.08 14.27 -7.30
N THR A 40 8.20 13.01 -6.93
CA THR A 40 7.54 12.40 -5.76
C THR A 40 8.53 11.80 -4.77
N CYS A 41 9.81 11.71 -5.15
CA CYS A 41 10.87 11.31 -4.23
C CYS A 41 10.95 12.30 -3.08
N HIS A 42 10.85 11.79 -1.84
CA HIS A 42 10.77 12.58 -0.61
C HIS A 42 9.64 13.64 -0.66
N LEU A 43 8.48 13.23 -1.18
CA LEU A 43 7.28 14.07 -1.16
C LEU A 43 6.83 14.36 0.27
N ALA A 44 7.01 13.39 1.16
CA ALA A 44 6.83 13.56 2.59
C ALA A 44 8.20 13.64 3.26
N ASP A 45 8.74 14.83 3.32
CA ASP A 45 9.97 15.25 4.00
C ASP A 45 9.67 15.94 5.35
N ASP A 46 10.70 16.44 6.03
CA ASP A 46 10.54 17.17 7.29
C ASP A 46 9.59 18.36 7.15
N ALA A 47 9.66 19.12 6.05
CA ALA A 47 8.79 20.28 5.84
C ALA A 47 7.33 19.88 5.72
N PHE A 48 7.05 18.76 5.02
CA PHE A 48 5.70 18.19 4.94
C PHE A 48 5.19 17.81 6.32
N PHE A 49 5.95 17.04 7.12
CA PHE A 49 5.51 16.61 8.43
C PHE A 49 5.30 17.77 9.41
N GLN A 50 6.13 18.80 9.34
CA GLN A 50 5.94 20.02 10.14
C GLN A 50 4.71 20.85 9.73
N SER A 51 4.21 20.68 8.51
CA SER A 51 3.01 21.36 8.02
C SER A 51 1.71 20.73 8.51
N LEU A 52 1.75 19.52 9.07
CA LEU A 52 0.58 18.80 9.56
C LEU A 52 -0.12 19.57 10.71
N LYS A 53 -1.43 19.73 10.63
CA LYS A 53 -2.25 20.36 11.69
C LYS A 53 -3.00 19.36 12.53
N ARG A 54 -3.18 18.18 12.01
CA ARG A 54 -3.71 17.02 12.72
C ARG A 54 -2.57 16.02 12.90
N LYS A 55 -2.78 15.02 13.71
CA LYS A 55 -1.82 13.91 13.92
C LYS A 55 -2.30 12.72 13.08
N PRO A 56 -2.11 12.72 11.76
CA PRO A 56 -2.67 11.68 10.91
C PRO A 56 -1.97 10.34 11.14
N VAL A 57 -2.67 9.27 10.75
CA VAL A 57 -2.04 7.99 10.42
C VAL A 57 -1.46 8.09 9.02
N ILE A 58 -0.20 7.70 8.84
CA ILE A 58 0.49 7.66 7.54
C ILE A 58 0.44 6.25 6.98
N ILE A 59 0.04 6.11 5.71
CA ILE A 59 0.03 4.81 5.02
C ILE A 59 0.85 4.93 3.72
N ASN A 60 1.87 4.10 3.56
CA ASN A 60 2.64 4.04 2.32
C ASN A 60 2.69 2.61 1.77
N THR A 61 2.01 2.40 0.65
CA THR A 61 1.98 1.15 -0.11
C THR A 61 2.41 1.38 -1.57
N SER A 62 3.11 2.48 -1.85
CA SER A 62 3.53 2.85 -3.20
C SER A 62 5.01 2.57 -3.46
N ARG A 63 5.91 3.42 -2.99
CA ARG A 63 7.38 3.25 -3.04
C ARG A 63 8.01 3.86 -1.79
N GLY A 64 9.06 3.25 -1.27
CA GLY A 64 9.73 3.68 -0.04
C GLY A 64 10.21 5.12 -0.10
N GLU A 65 10.86 5.47 -1.20
CA GLU A 65 11.44 6.80 -1.39
C GLU A 65 10.41 7.95 -1.53
N ILE A 66 9.10 7.67 -1.46
CA ILE A 66 8.09 8.73 -1.38
C ILE A 66 8.15 9.45 -0.02
N ILE A 67 8.48 8.71 1.01
CA ILE A 67 8.63 9.22 2.38
C ILE A 67 10.10 9.15 2.76
N GLU A 68 10.65 10.26 3.21
CA GLU A 68 11.99 10.27 3.78
C GLU A 68 11.98 9.58 5.14
N THR A 69 12.76 8.50 5.28
CA THR A 69 12.79 7.67 6.49
C THR A 69 13.11 8.47 7.76
N GLY A 70 14.09 9.37 7.68
CA GLY A 70 14.48 10.20 8.81
C GLY A 70 13.38 11.16 9.24
N ALA A 71 12.69 11.77 8.28
CA ALA A 71 11.60 12.69 8.54
C ALA A 71 10.39 11.98 9.19
N LEU A 72 10.04 10.77 8.72
CA LEU A 72 8.96 9.98 9.34
C LEU A 72 9.33 9.54 10.77
N LEU A 73 10.57 9.11 10.99
CA LEU A 73 11.05 8.77 12.35
C LEU A 73 10.91 9.96 13.29
N ASN A 74 11.39 11.15 12.87
CA ASN A 74 11.25 12.37 13.65
C ASN A 74 9.79 12.74 13.90
N ALA A 75 8.91 12.59 12.91
CA ALA A 75 7.48 12.90 13.03
C ALA A 75 6.76 11.97 14.02
N LEU A 76 7.13 10.68 14.05
CA LEU A 76 6.64 9.72 15.04
C LEU A 76 7.14 10.06 16.45
N ASP A 77 8.44 10.38 16.61
CA ASP A 77 9.06 10.70 17.90
C ASP A 77 8.54 11.99 18.51
N THR A 78 8.25 12.98 17.69
CA THR A 78 7.73 14.29 18.12
C THR A 78 6.20 14.33 18.20
N GLY A 79 5.51 13.25 17.79
CA GLY A 79 4.06 13.16 17.82
C GLY A 79 3.35 14.07 16.82
N LEU A 80 4.01 14.42 15.71
CA LEU A 80 3.38 15.07 14.54
C LEU A 80 2.49 14.08 13.76
N VAL A 81 2.81 12.78 13.85
CA VAL A 81 2.09 11.66 13.27
C VAL A 81 1.64 10.76 14.41
N SER A 82 0.41 10.28 14.37
CA SER A 82 -0.12 9.38 15.39
C SER A 82 0.42 7.96 15.25
N ASP A 83 0.55 7.48 14.01
CA ASP A 83 1.08 6.17 13.71
C ASP A 83 1.39 6.01 12.21
N ALA A 84 2.04 4.90 11.81
CA ALA A 84 2.32 4.61 10.41
C ALA A 84 2.07 3.14 10.05
N ILE A 85 1.63 2.91 8.80
CA ILE A 85 1.51 1.61 8.15
C ILE A 85 2.37 1.65 6.90
N ILE A 86 3.45 0.87 6.89
CA ILE A 86 4.49 0.93 5.85
C ILE A 86 4.66 -0.45 5.23
N ASP A 87 4.38 -0.54 3.93
CA ASP A 87 4.60 -1.75 3.13
C ASP A 87 5.88 -1.65 2.28
N VAL A 88 6.31 -0.43 1.98
CA VAL A 88 7.44 -0.12 1.10
C VAL A 88 8.46 0.74 1.82
N TRP A 89 9.74 0.48 1.61
CA TRP A 89 10.82 1.05 2.42
C TRP A 89 11.92 1.65 1.55
N GLU A 90 12.61 2.66 2.06
CA GLU A 90 13.87 3.06 1.45
C GLU A 90 14.90 1.95 1.63
N ASN A 91 15.73 1.76 0.61
CA ASN A 91 16.86 0.81 0.60
C ASN A 91 16.46 -0.68 0.76
N GLU A 92 15.26 -1.09 0.32
CA GLU A 92 14.90 -2.51 0.29
C GLU A 92 15.98 -3.37 -0.37
N PRO A 93 16.33 -4.54 0.17
CA PRO A 93 15.79 -5.19 1.37
C PRO A 93 16.45 -4.78 2.68
N ALA A 94 17.48 -3.91 2.66
CA ALA A 94 18.19 -3.41 3.83
C ALA A 94 17.44 -2.25 4.49
N ILE A 95 16.25 -2.54 4.99
CA ILE A 95 15.31 -1.55 5.53
C ILE A 95 15.77 -0.98 6.87
N ASN A 96 15.26 0.19 7.24
CA ASN A 96 15.56 0.81 8.53
C ASN A 96 14.82 0.09 9.67
N LEU A 97 15.57 -0.63 10.52
CA LEU A 97 15.01 -1.42 11.61
C LEU A 97 14.39 -0.57 12.72
N THR A 98 14.89 0.64 12.94
CA THR A 98 14.31 1.56 13.92
C THR A 98 12.91 2.01 13.47
N LEU A 99 12.74 2.29 12.19
CA LEU A 99 11.42 2.61 11.65
C LEU A 99 10.49 1.39 11.70
N LEU A 100 10.99 0.20 11.32
CA LEU A 100 10.21 -1.04 11.37
C LEU A 100 9.66 -1.31 12.79
N ASP A 101 10.47 -1.10 13.81
CA ASP A 101 10.04 -1.29 15.21
C ASP A 101 8.94 -0.28 15.62
N LYS A 102 9.08 0.97 15.19
CA LYS A 102 8.18 2.07 15.58
C LYS A 102 6.81 2.05 14.91
N VAL A 103 6.72 1.60 13.65
CA VAL A 103 5.45 1.64 12.92
C VAL A 103 4.43 0.63 13.47
N PHE A 104 3.16 0.98 13.41
CA PHE A 104 2.06 0.09 13.79
C PHE A 104 2.08 -1.22 12.98
N LEU A 105 2.15 -1.10 11.65
CA LEU A 105 2.30 -2.23 10.76
C LEU A 105 3.44 -1.97 9.78
N GLY A 106 4.37 -2.92 9.68
CA GLY A 106 5.44 -2.94 8.68
C GLY A 106 5.41 -4.26 7.92
N THR A 107 5.21 -4.22 6.60
CA THR A 107 5.11 -5.42 5.75
C THR A 107 6.18 -5.44 4.66
N PRO A 108 6.58 -6.62 4.13
CA PRO A 108 7.72 -6.74 3.22
C PRO A 108 7.35 -6.51 1.75
N HIS A 109 6.76 -5.35 1.43
CA HIS A 109 6.37 -4.93 0.07
C HIS A 109 5.43 -5.93 -0.61
N ILE A 110 4.33 -6.24 0.04
CA ILE A 110 3.35 -7.27 -0.37
C ILE A 110 1.93 -6.72 -0.60
N ALA A 111 1.70 -5.41 -0.51
CA ALA A 111 0.37 -4.83 -0.67
C ALA A 111 -0.29 -5.24 -2.00
N GLY A 112 0.48 -5.31 -3.09
CA GLY A 112 0.03 -5.77 -4.40
C GLY A 112 0.11 -7.28 -4.65
N TYR A 113 0.38 -8.11 -3.64
CA TYR A 113 0.70 -9.54 -3.81
C TYR A 113 -0.51 -10.48 -3.73
N SER A 114 -1.74 -9.95 -3.72
CA SER A 114 -2.92 -10.81 -3.89
C SER A 114 -2.85 -11.56 -5.23
N ALA A 115 -3.42 -12.75 -5.27
CA ALA A 115 -3.54 -13.51 -6.53
C ALA A 115 -4.40 -12.77 -7.55
N ASP A 116 -5.37 -11.99 -7.06
CA ASP A 116 -6.22 -11.11 -7.87
C ASP A 116 -5.40 -9.98 -8.49
N GLY A 117 -4.56 -9.30 -7.70
CA GLY A 117 -3.66 -8.24 -8.17
C GLY A 117 -2.67 -8.75 -9.20
N LYS A 118 -2.03 -9.91 -8.94
CA LYS A 118 -1.11 -10.57 -9.90
C LYS A 118 -1.80 -10.95 -11.20
N ALA A 119 -3.01 -11.53 -11.13
CA ALA A 119 -3.80 -11.88 -12.29
C ALA A 119 -4.21 -10.63 -13.11
N ASN A 120 -4.61 -9.56 -12.43
CA ASN A 120 -4.92 -8.28 -13.06
C ASN A 120 -3.71 -7.68 -13.77
N ALA A 121 -2.55 -7.65 -13.13
CA ALA A 121 -1.32 -7.13 -13.75
C ALA A 121 -0.94 -7.91 -15.02
N THR A 122 -1.03 -9.25 -14.96
CA THR A 122 -0.78 -10.11 -16.12
C THR A 122 -1.79 -9.85 -17.23
N ARG A 123 -3.07 -9.74 -16.92
CA ARG A 123 -4.15 -9.46 -17.89
C ARG A 123 -3.93 -8.11 -18.57
N MET A 124 -3.68 -7.06 -17.81
CA MET A 124 -3.42 -5.71 -18.34
C MET A 124 -2.20 -5.67 -19.28
N SER A 125 -1.15 -6.43 -18.94
CA SER A 125 0.05 -6.54 -19.77
C SER A 125 -0.26 -7.26 -21.09
N LEU A 126 -0.98 -8.37 -21.03
CA LEU A 126 -1.40 -9.12 -22.24
C LEU A 126 -2.35 -8.30 -23.12
N ASP A 127 -3.33 -7.63 -22.53
CA ASP A 127 -4.25 -6.75 -23.26
C ASP A 127 -3.51 -5.63 -23.99
N THR A 128 -2.50 -5.06 -23.34
CA THR A 128 -1.67 -4.01 -23.95
C THR A 128 -0.85 -4.56 -25.11
N LEU A 129 -0.23 -5.74 -24.93
CA LEU A 129 0.52 -6.42 -25.97
C LEU A 129 -0.36 -6.78 -27.16
N CYS A 130 -1.53 -7.39 -26.90
CA CYS A 130 -2.48 -7.78 -27.93
C CYS A 130 -2.96 -6.56 -28.75
N ARG A 131 -3.26 -5.45 -28.08
CA ARG A 131 -3.63 -4.20 -28.75
C ARG A 131 -2.50 -3.65 -29.61
N TYR A 132 -1.27 -3.64 -29.10
CA TYR A 132 -0.11 -3.11 -29.82
C TYR A 132 0.19 -3.90 -31.09
N PHE A 133 0.12 -5.23 -31.02
CA PHE A 133 0.41 -6.11 -32.15
C PHE A 133 -0.83 -6.49 -32.98
N ASN A 134 -2.01 -5.94 -32.66
CA ASN A 134 -3.28 -6.30 -33.30
C ASN A 134 -3.55 -7.83 -33.30
N ILE A 135 -3.25 -8.47 -32.17
CA ILE A 135 -3.47 -9.90 -31.98
C ILE A 135 -4.83 -10.10 -31.29
N GLN A 136 -5.67 -10.94 -31.87
CA GLN A 136 -6.87 -11.47 -31.18
C GLN A 136 -6.47 -12.72 -30.42
N ALA A 137 -6.49 -12.65 -29.10
CA ALA A 137 -6.19 -13.78 -28.24
C ALA A 137 -7.36 -13.98 -27.25
N ASP A 138 -7.83 -15.23 -27.19
CA ASP A 138 -8.76 -15.66 -26.15
C ASP A 138 -7.95 -16.30 -25.03
N TYR A 139 -7.92 -15.66 -23.86
CA TYR A 139 -7.23 -16.16 -22.67
C TYR A 139 -8.05 -15.85 -21.41
N GLN A 140 -7.96 -16.76 -20.46
CA GLN A 140 -8.54 -16.57 -19.14
C GLN A 140 -7.45 -16.66 -18.08
N ILE A 141 -7.29 -15.57 -17.32
CA ILE A 141 -6.37 -15.51 -16.17
C ILE A 141 -7.24 -15.44 -14.92
N ILE A 142 -7.45 -16.61 -14.33
CA ILE A 142 -8.33 -16.78 -13.16
C ILE A 142 -7.45 -17.14 -11.97
N PRO A 143 -7.47 -16.33 -10.89
CA PRO A 143 -6.76 -16.67 -9.66
C PRO A 143 -7.32 -17.96 -9.04
N PRO A 144 -6.49 -18.79 -8.35
CA PRO A 144 -6.96 -19.96 -7.64
C PRO A 144 -8.01 -19.58 -6.59
N ALA A 145 -8.98 -20.47 -6.36
CA ALA A 145 -9.98 -20.26 -5.32
C ALA A 145 -9.32 -20.23 -3.93
N PRO A 146 -9.86 -19.43 -2.97
CA PRO A 146 -9.40 -19.49 -1.59
C PRO A 146 -9.77 -20.84 -0.97
N SER A 147 -8.99 -21.29 0.02
CA SER A 147 -9.25 -22.56 0.71
C SER A 147 -10.60 -22.56 1.45
N GLN A 148 -11.03 -21.40 1.93
CA GLN A 148 -12.30 -21.19 2.62
C GLN A 148 -13.03 -20.00 1.99
N PRO A 149 -13.86 -20.22 0.97
CA PRO A 149 -14.54 -19.12 0.26
C PRO A 149 -15.72 -18.52 1.03
N ARG A 150 -16.20 -19.20 2.09
CA ARG A 150 -17.30 -18.71 2.94
C ARG A 150 -16.75 -18.30 4.29
N ILE A 151 -17.05 -17.06 4.68
CA ILE A 151 -16.61 -16.46 5.94
C ILE A 151 -17.84 -16.16 6.80
N THR A 152 -17.81 -16.63 8.04
CA THR A 152 -18.84 -16.32 9.05
C THR A 152 -18.23 -15.35 10.04
N ALA A 153 -18.83 -14.17 10.20
CA ALA A 153 -18.35 -13.15 11.13
C ALA A 153 -19.50 -12.24 11.59
N ASP A 154 -19.39 -11.77 12.82
CA ASP A 154 -20.40 -10.89 13.44
C ASP A 154 -20.28 -9.44 12.96
N THR A 155 -19.11 -9.06 12.44
CA THR A 155 -18.86 -7.71 11.92
C THR A 155 -18.08 -7.78 10.60
N LEU A 156 -18.23 -6.74 9.78
CA LEU A 156 -17.47 -6.61 8.53
C LEU A 156 -15.95 -6.57 8.78
N SER A 157 -15.51 -5.88 9.83
CA SER A 157 -14.09 -5.84 10.22
C SER A 157 -13.55 -7.21 10.58
N ALA A 158 -14.32 -8.01 11.34
CA ALA A 158 -13.93 -9.38 11.67
C ALA A 158 -13.88 -10.29 10.42
N ALA A 159 -14.79 -10.08 9.46
CA ALA A 159 -14.75 -10.78 8.18
C ALA A 159 -13.48 -10.44 7.39
N TYR A 160 -13.12 -9.19 7.28
CA TYR A 160 -11.89 -8.77 6.60
C TYR A 160 -10.64 -9.34 7.25
N LEU A 161 -10.54 -9.33 8.58
CA LEU A 161 -9.41 -9.92 9.29
C LEU A 161 -9.31 -11.44 9.12
N GLN A 162 -10.43 -12.15 8.88
CA GLN A 162 -10.40 -13.57 8.51
C GLN A 162 -9.91 -13.79 7.07
N MET A 163 -10.19 -12.85 6.14
CA MET A 163 -9.67 -12.92 4.78
C MET A 163 -8.15 -12.65 4.76
N TYR A 164 -7.73 -11.64 5.51
CA TYR A 164 -6.34 -11.22 5.61
C TYR A 164 -6.10 -10.41 6.88
N ASP A 165 -5.19 -10.88 7.72
CA ASP A 165 -4.72 -10.15 8.89
C ASP A 165 -3.26 -9.69 8.68
N PRO A 166 -3.03 -8.41 8.36
CA PRO A 166 -1.69 -7.87 8.09
C PRO A 166 -0.75 -7.92 9.29
N ARG A 167 -1.27 -8.12 10.50
CA ARG A 167 -0.45 -8.26 11.72
C ARG A 167 0.45 -9.49 11.65
N GLN A 168 0.03 -10.56 10.96
CA GLN A 168 0.84 -11.77 10.79
C GLN A 168 2.11 -11.47 9.98
N ASP A 169 1.98 -10.76 8.86
CA ASP A 169 3.12 -10.38 8.02
C ASP A 169 4.01 -9.35 8.73
N SER A 170 3.40 -8.39 9.42
CA SER A 170 4.15 -7.41 10.21
C SER A 170 4.95 -8.07 11.34
N ASN A 171 4.37 -9.00 12.06
CA ASN A 171 5.07 -9.75 13.11
C ASN A 171 6.20 -10.60 12.55
N ALA A 172 5.98 -11.26 11.40
CA ALA A 172 7.01 -12.04 10.72
C ALA A 172 8.20 -11.17 10.32
N LEU A 173 7.95 -10.01 9.72
CA LEU A 173 9.01 -9.07 9.32
C LEU A 173 9.72 -8.46 10.53
N LYS A 174 9.00 -8.06 11.58
CA LYS A 174 9.60 -7.51 12.82
C LYS A 174 10.46 -8.54 13.54
N THR A 175 10.08 -9.82 13.50
CA THR A 175 10.83 -10.90 14.13
C THR A 175 12.06 -11.31 13.32
N HIS A 176 11.95 -11.29 11.98
CA HIS A 176 12.97 -11.77 11.05
C HIS A 176 13.17 -10.78 9.89
N PRO A 177 13.66 -9.56 10.15
CA PRO A 177 13.85 -8.56 9.10
C PRO A 177 14.87 -8.98 8.03
N GLU A 178 15.83 -9.86 8.38
CA GLU A 178 16.80 -10.45 7.46
C GLU A 178 16.15 -11.34 6.39
N LEU A 179 14.90 -11.77 6.60
CA LEU A 179 14.13 -12.60 5.67
C LEU A 179 13.21 -11.77 4.75
N PHE A 180 13.41 -10.45 4.65
CA PHE A 180 12.55 -9.56 3.85
C PHE A 180 12.25 -10.12 2.45
N GLU A 181 13.28 -10.44 1.67
CA GLU A 181 13.13 -10.99 0.31
C GLU A 181 12.43 -12.35 0.30
N LYS A 182 12.70 -13.20 1.30
CA LYS A 182 12.05 -14.50 1.42
C LYS A 182 10.57 -14.37 1.75
N LEU A 183 10.20 -13.53 2.71
CA LEU A 183 8.81 -13.26 3.10
C LEU A 183 8.01 -12.72 1.92
N ARG A 184 8.64 -11.91 1.09
CA ARG A 184 8.05 -11.36 -0.12
C ARG A 184 7.98 -12.39 -1.26
N GLY A 185 9.09 -13.10 -1.53
CA GLY A 185 9.21 -14.04 -2.65
C GLY A 185 8.35 -15.28 -2.50
N ASP A 186 8.29 -15.85 -1.29
CA ASP A 186 7.51 -17.03 -0.94
C ASP A 186 6.09 -16.69 -0.44
N TYR A 187 5.59 -15.48 -0.74
CA TYR A 187 4.34 -14.97 -0.20
C TYR A 187 3.16 -15.91 -0.50
N PRO A 188 2.38 -16.34 0.52
CA PRO A 188 1.31 -17.30 0.36
C PRO A 188 0.14 -16.77 -0.48
N LEU A 189 -0.72 -17.68 -0.93
CA LEU A 189 -1.93 -17.32 -1.66
C LEU A 189 -2.84 -16.47 -0.79
N ARG A 190 -3.02 -15.20 -1.20
CA ARG A 190 -4.01 -14.27 -0.66
C ARG A 190 -5.01 -13.90 -1.75
N ARG A 191 -6.28 -13.91 -1.43
CA ARG A 191 -7.34 -13.46 -2.33
C ARG A 191 -7.95 -12.17 -1.81
N GLU A 192 -8.56 -11.40 -2.70
CA GLU A 192 -9.30 -10.19 -2.35
C GLU A 192 -10.76 -10.52 -2.00
N LYS A 193 -11.47 -9.51 -1.48
CA LYS A 193 -12.84 -9.63 -0.94
C LYS A 193 -13.80 -10.34 -1.89
N GLU A 194 -13.69 -10.08 -3.19
CA GLU A 194 -14.56 -10.61 -4.24
C GLU A 194 -14.50 -12.14 -4.37
N ALA A 195 -13.44 -12.75 -3.84
CA ALA A 195 -13.30 -14.21 -3.81
C ALA A 195 -14.07 -14.88 -2.66
N TYR A 196 -14.68 -14.10 -1.75
CA TYR A 196 -15.31 -14.58 -0.54
C TYR A 196 -16.81 -14.23 -0.49
N THR A 197 -17.57 -15.10 0.14
CA THR A 197 -18.96 -14.86 0.52
C THR A 197 -19.03 -14.69 2.03
N ILE A 198 -19.43 -13.51 2.50
CA ILE A 198 -19.65 -13.27 3.93
C ILE A 198 -21.06 -13.72 4.28
N VAL A 199 -21.18 -14.55 5.32
CA VAL A 199 -22.43 -15.13 5.82
C VAL A 199 -22.68 -14.60 7.23
N ASN A 200 -23.94 -14.29 7.55
CA ASN A 200 -24.38 -13.81 8.87
C ASN A 200 -23.76 -12.47 9.29
N HIS A 201 -23.59 -11.56 8.33
CA HIS A 201 -23.31 -10.17 8.67
C HIS A 201 -24.64 -9.48 8.99
N PRO A 202 -24.90 -9.02 10.23
CA PRO A 202 -26.03 -8.12 10.49
C PRO A 202 -25.78 -6.82 9.72
N GLU A 203 -26.79 -6.32 9.02
CA GLU A 203 -26.75 -5.06 8.27
C GLU A 203 -26.52 -3.84 9.20
#